data_8724afaf80a330412c7b1164b5fd2079
#
_entry.id   8724afaf80a330412c7b1164b5fd2079
#
_cell.length_a   1.000
_cell.length_b   1.000
_cell.length_c   1.000
_cell.angle_alpha   90.00
_cell.angle_beta   90.00
_cell.angle_gamma   90.00
#
_symmetry.space_group_name_H-M   'P 1'
#
loop_
_entity.id
_entity.type
_entity.pdbx_description
1 polymer ?
#
loop_
_entity_poly.entity_id
_entity_poly.type
_entity_poly.pdbx_seq_one_letter_code
_entity_poly.pdbx_strand_id
1 'polypeptide(L)'
;MAAIRSYLWYVADGEISMQSIALGASKVTFIKGTQKVKETIKPDDLAALLAAPSDRSKIGIRDKTILILLYDLAIRVSELRELTLESLKLNETIPYIRVHGKGDKERIVSITDKTVEHLKRYIKIYHSETNGDYPLFYTVIKGNLSAMSTGNVERILNKYAEKIRPDHPGLPQKLYPHMLRRTRACGLYQNGVELELVSRIDRKSVV
;
A
#
# COMPACT_ATOMS: atom_id res chain seq x y z
N MET A 1 -17.51 -8.87 17.82
CA MET A 1 -18.76 -8.09 18.09
C MET A 1 -19.45 -7.62 16.80
N ALA A 2 -18.79 -6.94 15.84
CA ALA A 2 -19.47 -6.54 14.59
C ALA A 2 -20.07 -7.73 13.81
N ALA A 3 -19.31 -8.82 13.66
CA ALA A 3 -19.80 -10.05 13.00
C ALA A 3 -21.00 -10.67 13.71
N ILE A 4 -21.03 -10.65 15.05
CA ILE A 4 -22.16 -11.18 15.83
C ILE A 4 -23.41 -10.32 15.58
N ARG A 5 -23.29 -9.00 15.54
CA ARG A 5 -24.43 -8.12 15.22
C ARG A 5 -24.95 -8.35 13.81
N SER A 6 -24.06 -8.44 12.83
CA SER A 6 -24.46 -8.73 11.44
C SER A 6 -25.16 -10.09 11.34
N TYR A 7 -24.68 -11.10 12.05
CA TYR A 7 -25.32 -12.41 12.09
C TYR A 7 -26.70 -12.36 12.77
N LEU A 8 -26.83 -11.67 13.90
CA LEU A 8 -28.13 -11.54 14.58
C LEU A 8 -29.16 -10.81 13.72
N TRP A 9 -28.75 -9.77 12.98
CA TRP A 9 -29.64 -9.11 12.03
C TRP A 9 -30.02 -10.01 10.85
N TYR A 10 -29.08 -10.79 10.34
CA TYR A 10 -29.37 -11.78 9.28
C TYR A 10 -30.41 -12.82 9.74
N VAL A 11 -30.30 -13.33 10.98
CA VAL A 11 -31.29 -14.27 11.52
C VAL A 11 -32.63 -13.58 11.81
N ALA A 12 -32.60 -12.32 12.27
CA ALA A 12 -33.80 -11.54 12.56
C ALA A 12 -34.63 -11.20 11.30
N ASP A 13 -34.03 -11.20 10.12
CA ASP A 13 -34.76 -11.05 8.84
C ASP A 13 -35.64 -12.29 8.55
N GLY A 14 -35.25 -13.48 9.04
CA GLY A 14 -35.99 -14.71 8.86
C GLY A 14 -36.92 -15.06 10.04
N GLU A 15 -36.62 -14.61 11.26
CA GLU A 15 -37.32 -14.95 12.48
C GLU A 15 -37.64 -13.72 13.30
N ILE A 16 -38.94 -13.37 13.41
CA ILE A 16 -39.44 -12.20 14.19
C ILE A 16 -39.03 -12.27 15.67
N SER A 17 -39.00 -13.48 16.26
CA SER A 17 -38.55 -13.70 17.63
C SER A 17 -37.13 -13.22 17.92
N MET A 18 -36.26 -13.18 16.92
CA MET A 18 -34.87 -12.76 17.05
C MET A 18 -34.68 -11.24 16.93
N GLN A 19 -35.68 -10.49 16.50
CA GLN A 19 -35.57 -9.04 16.35
C GLN A 19 -35.25 -8.31 17.65
N SER A 20 -35.88 -8.71 18.76
CA SER A 20 -35.62 -8.11 20.08
C SER A 20 -34.17 -8.33 20.54
N ILE A 21 -33.59 -9.51 20.23
CA ILE A 21 -32.22 -9.87 20.57
C ILE A 21 -31.26 -9.08 19.69
N ALA A 22 -31.52 -8.97 18.38
CA ALA A 22 -30.71 -8.18 17.46
C ALA A 22 -30.70 -6.69 17.84
N LEU A 23 -31.88 -6.15 18.23
CA LEU A 23 -32.03 -4.78 18.72
C LEU A 23 -31.26 -4.57 20.03
N GLY A 24 -31.37 -5.49 20.98
CA GLY A 24 -30.63 -5.47 22.25
C GLY A 24 -29.11 -5.49 22.00
N ALA A 25 -28.63 -6.37 21.13
CA ALA A 25 -27.20 -6.44 20.74
C ALA A 25 -26.71 -5.15 20.06
N SER A 26 -27.58 -4.45 19.35
CA SER A 26 -27.24 -3.17 18.70
C SER A 26 -27.03 -2.04 19.71
N LYS A 27 -27.68 -2.09 20.87
CA LYS A 27 -27.53 -1.10 21.95
C LYS A 27 -26.28 -1.28 22.79
N VAL A 28 -25.61 -2.45 22.73
CA VAL A 28 -24.37 -2.68 23.46
C VAL A 28 -23.27 -1.80 22.86
N THR A 29 -22.76 -0.82 23.61
CA THR A 29 -21.66 0.04 23.15
C THR A 29 -20.37 -0.75 23.02
N PHE A 30 -19.62 -0.53 21.94
CA PHE A 30 -18.28 -1.09 21.82
C PHE A 30 -17.34 -0.38 22.81
N ILE A 31 -16.73 -1.13 23.69
CA ILE A 31 -15.61 -0.63 24.48
C ILE A 31 -14.47 -0.38 23.47
N LYS A 32 -14.18 0.88 23.20
CA LYS A 32 -12.99 1.25 22.45
C LYS A 32 -11.79 0.93 23.33
N GLY A 33 -11.10 -0.17 23.06
CA GLY A 33 -9.82 -0.43 23.70
C GLY A 33 -8.85 0.73 23.44
N THR A 34 -7.88 0.94 24.33
CA THR A 34 -6.79 1.90 24.11
C THR A 34 -6.17 1.66 22.75
N GLN A 35 -6.27 2.64 21.86
CA GLN A 35 -5.62 2.55 20.55
C GLN A 35 -4.11 2.59 20.79
N LYS A 36 -3.42 1.46 20.60
CA LYS A 36 -1.97 1.43 20.59
C LYS A 36 -1.49 2.36 19.48
N VAL A 37 -0.59 3.27 19.81
CA VAL A 37 0.10 4.09 18.81
C VAL A 37 0.73 3.15 17.80
N LYS A 38 0.30 3.27 16.56
CA LYS A 38 0.78 2.38 15.49
C LYS A 38 2.19 2.82 15.09
N GLU A 39 3.12 1.88 15.07
CA GLU A 39 4.52 2.12 14.73
C GLU A 39 4.68 2.67 13.31
N THR A 40 5.63 3.59 13.15
CA THR A 40 6.13 4.14 11.88
C THR A 40 7.63 3.85 11.77
N ILE A 41 8.16 3.91 10.56
CA ILE A 41 9.59 3.73 10.30
C ILE A 41 10.27 5.09 10.49
N LYS A 42 11.38 5.13 11.23
CA LYS A 42 12.18 6.37 11.39
C LYS A 42 12.78 6.80 10.05
N PRO A 43 13.05 8.11 9.85
CA PRO A 43 13.56 8.62 8.57
C PRO A 43 14.86 7.93 8.10
N ASP A 44 15.83 7.72 9.00
CA ASP A 44 17.11 7.08 8.67
C ASP A 44 16.93 5.61 8.28
N ASP A 45 16.10 4.87 9.03
CA ASP A 45 15.77 3.47 8.74
C ASP A 45 15.02 3.33 7.41
N LEU A 46 14.13 4.30 7.12
CA LEU A 46 13.41 4.35 5.85
C LEU A 46 14.36 4.63 4.68
N ALA A 47 15.24 5.58 4.81
CA ALA A 47 16.23 5.91 3.77
C ALA A 47 17.12 4.68 3.47
N ALA A 48 17.61 4.00 4.50
CA ALA A 48 18.37 2.76 4.36
C ALA A 48 17.55 1.65 3.68
N LEU A 49 16.29 1.47 4.07
CA LEU A 49 15.40 0.48 3.48
C LEU A 49 15.18 0.71 1.99
N LEU A 50 14.92 1.95 1.56
CA LEU A 50 14.71 2.31 0.17
C LEU A 50 16.01 2.22 -0.65
N ALA A 51 17.18 2.40 -0.02
CA ALA A 51 18.48 2.27 -0.66
C ALA A 51 19.00 0.82 -0.73
N ALA A 52 18.48 -0.08 0.11
CA ALA A 52 18.96 -1.46 0.25
C ALA A 52 18.93 -2.33 -1.02
N PRO A 53 17.94 -2.19 -1.94
CA PRO A 53 17.95 -2.91 -3.20
C PRO A 53 19.04 -2.38 -4.14
N SER A 54 19.80 -3.30 -4.77
CA SER A 54 20.91 -2.96 -5.67
C SER A 54 20.44 -2.32 -6.98
N ASP A 55 21.03 -1.21 -7.36
CA ASP A 55 20.81 -0.57 -8.67
C ASP A 55 21.50 -1.30 -9.83
N ARG A 56 22.35 -2.30 -9.55
CA ARG A 56 23.13 -3.02 -10.56
C ARG A 56 22.46 -4.30 -11.06
N SER A 57 21.41 -4.77 -10.41
CA SER A 57 20.70 -5.99 -10.79
C SER A 57 19.27 -5.70 -11.24
N LYS A 58 18.77 -6.45 -12.22
CA LYS A 58 17.38 -6.34 -12.68
C LYS A 58 16.39 -6.50 -11.49
N ILE A 59 16.58 -7.54 -10.67
CA ILE A 59 15.75 -7.80 -9.48
C ILE A 59 15.80 -6.62 -8.50
N GLY A 60 17.00 -6.08 -8.24
CA GLY A 60 17.15 -4.93 -7.33
C GLY A 60 16.45 -3.69 -7.83
N ILE A 61 16.52 -3.40 -9.14
CA ILE A 61 15.82 -2.26 -9.76
C ILE A 61 14.30 -2.42 -9.61
N ARG A 62 13.77 -3.62 -9.88
CA ARG A 62 12.34 -3.93 -9.65
C ARG A 62 11.95 -3.72 -8.19
N ASP A 63 12.68 -4.35 -7.29
CA ASP A 63 12.38 -4.34 -5.86
C ASP A 63 12.45 -2.91 -5.30
N LYS A 64 13.46 -2.12 -5.72
CA LYS A 64 13.58 -0.70 -5.36
C LYS A 64 12.38 0.11 -5.85
N THR A 65 11.98 -0.07 -7.09
CA THR A 65 10.82 0.64 -7.66
C THR A 65 9.53 0.31 -6.89
N ILE A 66 9.32 -0.96 -6.52
CA ILE A 66 8.19 -1.37 -5.68
C ILE A 66 8.19 -0.64 -4.34
N LEU A 67 9.32 -0.62 -3.63
CA LEU A 67 9.42 0.04 -2.32
C LEU A 67 9.20 1.55 -2.41
N ILE A 68 9.78 2.19 -3.43
CA ILE A 68 9.60 3.63 -3.69
C ILE A 68 8.14 3.95 -3.96
N LEU A 69 7.44 3.20 -4.81
CA LEU A 69 6.04 3.45 -5.11
C LEU A 69 5.13 3.25 -3.91
N LEU A 70 5.36 2.20 -3.11
CA LEU A 70 4.58 1.97 -1.88
C LEU A 70 4.71 3.13 -0.89
N TYR A 71 5.91 3.71 -0.79
CA TYR A 71 6.16 4.84 0.10
C TYR A 71 5.68 6.16 -0.50
N ASP A 72 6.16 6.53 -1.68
CA ASP A 72 5.97 7.86 -2.27
C ASP A 72 4.50 8.13 -2.62
N LEU A 73 3.84 7.15 -3.26
CA LEU A 73 2.41 7.23 -3.59
C LEU A 73 1.49 6.92 -2.40
N ALA A 74 2.03 6.37 -1.32
CA ALA A 74 1.26 5.89 -0.19
C ALA A 74 0.06 5.01 -0.62
N ILE A 75 0.22 4.17 -1.64
CA ILE A 75 -0.83 3.30 -2.18
C ILE A 75 -0.94 2.00 -1.38
N ARG A 76 -2.09 1.32 -1.50
CA ARG A 76 -2.26 -0.02 -0.94
C ARG A 76 -1.53 -1.04 -1.81
N VAL A 77 -1.13 -2.15 -1.21
CA VAL A 77 -0.49 -3.24 -1.97
C VAL A 77 -1.42 -3.83 -3.04
N SER A 78 -2.73 -3.86 -2.81
CA SER A 78 -3.72 -4.23 -3.83
C SER A 78 -3.72 -3.25 -5.00
N GLU A 79 -3.69 -1.95 -4.73
CA GLU A 79 -3.62 -0.91 -5.74
C GLU A 79 -2.31 -0.98 -6.54
N LEU A 80 -1.18 -1.27 -5.88
CA LEU A 80 0.11 -1.49 -6.57
C LEU A 80 0.03 -2.65 -7.58
N ARG A 81 -0.68 -3.72 -7.24
CA ARG A 81 -0.84 -4.90 -8.09
C ARG A 81 -1.70 -4.65 -9.34
N GLU A 82 -2.65 -3.74 -9.21
CA GLU A 82 -3.58 -3.37 -10.28
C GLU A 82 -2.98 -2.33 -11.24
N LEU A 83 -1.80 -1.76 -10.93
CA LEU A 83 -1.14 -0.85 -11.84
C LEU A 83 -0.72 -1.55 -13.12
N THR A 84 -1.03 -0.91 -14.25
CA THR A 84 -0.59 -1.29 -15.60
C THR A 84 0.33 -0.21 -16.17
N LEU A 85 0.92 -0.45 -17.32
CA LEU A 85 1.69 0.59 -18.03
C LEU A 85 0.81 1.79 -18.40
N GLU A 86 -0.46 1.57 -18.72
CA GLU A 86 -1.42 2.64 -19.04
C GLU A 86 -1.74 3.55 -17.85
N SER A 87 -1.60 3.02 -16.63
CA SER A 87 -1.78 3.81 -15.40
C SER A 87 -0.75 4.94 -15.27
N LEU A 88 0.38 4.84 -15.98
CA LEU A 88 1.52 5.75 -15.85
C LEU A 88 1.44 6.88 -16.86
N LYS A 89 1.44 8.12 -16.38
CA LYS A 89 1.51 9.34 -17.21
C LYS A 89 2.80 10.09 -16.88
N LEU A 90 3.92 9.54 -17.39
CA LEU A 90 5.27 10.00 -17.02
C LEU A 90 5.80 11.17 -17.86
N ASN A 91 5.15 11.49 -18.99
CA ASN A 91 5.58 12.52 -19.93
C ASN A 91 4.71 13.78 -19.85
N GLU A 92 3.81 13.85 -18.90
CA GLU A 92 2.99 15.04 -18.65
C GLU A 92 3.81 16.15 -17.95
N THR A 93 3.36 17.39 -18.06
CA THR A 93 4.00 18.54 -17.36
C THR A 93 4.12 18.28 -15.86
N ILE A 94 3.11 17.67 -15.28
CA ILE A 94 3.12 17.16 -13.90
C ILE A 94 2.91 15.65 -14.00
N PRO A 95 3.97 14.83 -13.87
CA PRO A 95 3.84 13.38 -13.96
C PRO A 95 2.94 12.81 -12.87
N TYR A 96 2.10 11.85 -13.24
CA TYR A 96 1.18 11.24 -12.30
C TYR A 96 0.90 9.76 -12.62
N ILE A 97 0.31 9.08 -11.65
CA ILE A 97 -0.17 7.71 -11.79
C ILE A 97 -1.68 7.68 -11.48
N ARG A 98 -2.45 7.01 -12.33
CA ARG A 98 -3.85 6.68 -12.07
C ARG A 98 -3.91 5.44 -11.19
N VAL A 99 -4.61 5.53 -10.08
CA VAL A 99 -4.73 4.43 -9.11
C VAL A 99 -6.20 4.08 -8.95
N HIS A 100 -6.54 2.83 -9.26
CA HIS A 100 -7.87 2.29 -9.01
C HIS A 100 -8.02 1.91 -7.54
N GLY A 101 -9.04 2.42 -6.89
CA GLY A 101 -9.34 2.15 -5.49
C GLY A 101 -10.57 1.25 -5.32
N LYS A 102 -10.88 0.88 -4.08
CA LYS A 102 -12.06 0.07 -3.75
C LYS A 102 -13.34 0.75 -4.24
N GLY A 103 -14.19 -0.02 -4.95
CA GLY A 103 -15.49 0.46 -5.46
C GLY A 103 -15.37 1.28 -6.73
N ASP A 104 -14.43 0.91 -7.60
CA ASP A 104 -14.22 1.52 -8.93
C ASP A 104 -13.97 3.04 -8.91
N LYS A 105 -13.35 3.50 -7.82
CA LYS A 105 -12.97 4.92 -7.69
C LYS A 105 -11.54 5.11 -8.13
N GLU A 106 -11.36 5.85 -9.21
CA GLU A 106 -10.04 6.31 -9.63
C GLU A 106 -9.57 7.52 -8.83
N ARG A 107 -8.27 7.60 -8.62
CA ARG A 107 -7.60 8.81 -8.16
C ARG A 107 -6.27 9.00 -8.89
N ILE A 108 -5.89 10.25 -9.02
CA ILE A 108 -4.61 10.67 -9.59
C ILE A 108 -3.66 10.95 -8.43
N VAL A 109 -2.44 10.44 -8.52
CA VAL A 109 -1.37 10.71 -7.57
C VAL A 109 -0.17 11.25 -8.32
N SER A 110 0.19 12.52 -8.08
CA SER A 110 1.39 13.13 -8.65
C SER A 110 2.63 12.45 -8.10
N ILE A 111 3.66 12.34 -8.93
CA ILE A 111 4.93 11.70 -8.58
C ILE A 111 6.09 12.64 -8.77
N THR A 112 7.17 12.41 -8.02
CA THR A 112 8.39 13.20 -8.12
C THR A 112 9.24 12.78 -9.32
N ASP A 113 10.12 13.67 -9.80
CA ASP A 113 11.04 13.36 -10.89
C ASP A 113 11.92 12.16 -10.58
N LYS A 114 12.35 12.00 -9.33
CA LYS A 114 13.09 10.82 -8.87
C LYS A 114 12.31 9.52 -9.05
N THR A 115 11.03 9.54 -8.73
CA THR A 115 10.14 8.39 -8.91
C THR A 115 9.95 8.10 -10.40
N VAL A 116 9.84 9.13 -11.24
CA VAL A 116 9.79 9.00 -12.71
C VAL A 116 11.05 8.32 -13.25
N GLU A 117 12.24 8.71 -12.80
CA GLU A 117 13.51 8.09 -13.20
C GLU A 117 13.55 6.60 -12.85
N HIS A 118 13.15 6.22 -11.63
CA HIS A 118 13.09 4.81 -11.23
C HIS A 118 12.11 4.02 -12.08
N LEU A 119 10.93 4.58 -12.38
CA LEU A 119 9.93 3.96 -13.24
C LEU A 119 10.42 3.80 -14.68
N LYS A 120 10.98 4.84 -15.28
CA LYS A 120 11.53 4.78 -16.65
C LYS A 120 12.62 3.71 -16.76
N ARG A 121 13.51 3.63 -15.76
CA ARG A 121 14.55 2.61 -15.71
C ARG A 121 13.97 1.20 -15.58
N TYR A 122 12.97 1.01 -14.73
CA TYR A 122 12.29 -0.25 -14.57
C TYR A 122 11.57 -0.70 -15.84
N ILE A 123 10.79 0.20 -16.47
CA ILE A 123 10.05 -0.05 -17.70
C ILE A 123 11.00 -0.47 -18.82
N LYS A 124 12.12 0.22 -18.99
CA LYS A 124 13.13 -0.12 -20.00
C LYS A 124 13.66 -1.55 -19.87
N ILE A 125 13.72 -2.09 -18.65
CA ILE A 125 14.28 -3.43 -18.39
C ILE A 125 13.22 -4.52 -18.49
N TYR A 126 12.00 -4.24 -18.05
CA TYR A 126 10.95 -5.26 -17.88
C TYR A 126 9.83 -5.17 -18.91
N HIS A 127 9.68 -4.03 -19.58
CA HIS A 127 8.57 -3.74 -20.47
C HIS A 127 8.99 -3.21 -21.84
N SER A 128 10.18 -3.61 -22.35
CA SER A 128 10.69 -3.17 -23.65
C SER A 128 9.80 -3.58 -24.83
N GLU A 129 9.01 -4.65 -24.68
CA GLU A 129 8.20 -5.26 -25.74
C GLU A 129 6.73 -5.48 -25.34
N THR A 130 6.28 -4.84 -24.25
CA THR A 130 4.93 -5.07 -23.72
C THR A 130 3.96 -3.93 -24.05
N ASN A 131 2.67 -4.27 -24.20
CA ASN A 131 1.59 -3.32 -24.43
C ASN A 131 1.07 -2.72 -23.13
N GLY A 132 0.23 -1.67 -23.22
CA GLY A 132 -0.27 -0.89 -22.11
C GLY A 132 -0.99 -1.66 -20.99
N ASP A 133 -1.74 -2.70 -21.34
CA ASP A 133 -2.54 -3.51 -20.41
C ASP A 133 -1.75 -4.44 -19.50
N TYR A 134 -0.44 -4.56 -19.74
CA TYR A 134 0.40 -5.43 -18.91
C TYR A 134 0.50 -4.92 -17.47
N PRO A 135 0.37 -5.83 -16.46
CA PRO A 135 0.63 -5.47 -15.08
C PRO A 135 2.01 -4.84 -14.92
N LEU A 136 2.09 -3.71 -14.24
CA LEU A 136 3.37 -3.02 -14.02
C LEU A 136 4.37 -3.95 -13.33
N PHE A 137 3.94 -4.65 -12.28
CA PHE A 137 4.76 -5.64 -11.60
C PHE A 137 4.16 -7.04 -11.77
N TYR A 138 4.92 -7.92 -12.38
CA TYR A 138 4.48 -9.27 -12.72
C TYR A 138 5.47 -10.35 -12.31
N THR A 139 4.98 -11.57 -12.28
CA THR A 139 5.74 -12.80 -12.13
C THR A 139 5.43 -13.73 -13.31
N VAL A 140 6.45 -14.47 -13.75
CA VAL A 140 6.25 -15.51 -14.77
C VAL A 140 6.34 -16.87 -14.09
N ILE A 141 5.24 -17.63 -14.16
CA ILE A 141 5.14 -18.99 -13.58
C ILE A 141 4.76 -19.94 -14.71
N LYS A 142 5.65 -20.89 -15.02
CA LYS A 142 5.44 -21.86 -16.11
C LYS A 142 5.07 -21.21 -17.45
N GLY A 143 5.73 -20.09 -17.78
CA GLY A 143 5.46 -19.33 -19.02
C GLY A 143 4.25 -18.39 -18.95
N ASN A 144 3.41 -18.48 -17.92
CA ASN A 144 2.25 -17.61 -17.76
C ASN A 144 2.63 -16.37 -16.93
N LEU A 145 2.31 -15.20 -17.47
CA LEU A 145 2.48 -13.92 -16.83
C LEU A 145 1.28 -13.61 -15.93
N SER A 146 1.56 -13.23 -14.69
CA SER A 146 0.52 -12.81 -13.76
C SER A 146 0.98 -11.64 -12.89
N ALA A 147 0.06 -10.79 -12.45
CA ALA A 147 0.36 -9.71 -11.52
C ALA A 147 1.03 -10.24 -10.24
N MET A 148 2.02 -9.51 -9.76
CA MET A 148 2.75 -9.91 -8.55
C MET A 148 1.81 -10.01 -7.36
N SER A 149 1.91 -11.11 -6.58
CA SER A 149 1.05 -11.32 -5.41
C SER A 149 1.43 -10.39 -4.24
N THR A 150 0.45 -10.12 -3.36
CA THR A 150 0.70 -9.34 -2.12
C THR A 150 1.79 -9.98 -1.25
N GLY A 151 1.79 -11.32 -1.15
CA GLY A 151 2.81 -12.04 -0.40
C GLY A 151 4.21 -11.91 -1.00
N ASN A 152 4.34 -11.73 -2.32
CA ASN A 152 5.63 -11.43 -2.95
C ASN A 152 6.14 -10.05 -2.55
N VAL A 153 5.26 -9.05 -2.55
CA VAL A 153 5.61 -7.69 -2.13
C VAL A 153 6.02 -7.65 -0.66
N GLU A 154 5.30 -8.35 0.22
CA GLU A 154 5.67 -8.47 1.63
C GLU A 154 7.02 -9.18 1.83
N ARG A 155 7.29 -10.24 1.06
CA ARG A 155 8.60 -10.92 1.11
C ARG A 155 9.73 -10.01 0.65
N ILE A 156 9.53 -9.21 -0.39
CA ILE A 156 10.51 -8.22 -0.87
C ILE A 156 10.80 -7.23 0.26
N LEU A 157 9.77 -6.65 0.88
CA LEU A 157 9.92 -5.69 1.96
C LEU A 157 10.72 -6.28 3.14
N ASN A 158 10.31 -7.46 3.62
CA ASN A 158 10.98 -8.09 4.76
C ASN A 158 12.40 -8.57 4.42
N LYS A 159 12.68 -9.03 3.20
CA LYS A 159 14.02 -9.37 2.71
C LYS A 159 15.00 -8.21 2.89
N TYR A 160 14.60 -7.01 2.50
CA TYR A 160 15.47 -5.83 2.61
C TYR A 160 15.50 -5.29 4.05
N ALA A 161 14.43 -5.42 4.81
CA ALA A 161 14.43 -5.13 6.23
C ALA A 161 15.45 -5.99 6.99
N GLU A 162 15.46 -7.30 6.76
CA GLU A 162 16.43 -8.21 7.38
C GLU A 162 17.88 -7.87 6.98
N LYS A 163 18.08 -7.46 5.72
CA LYS A 163 19.41 -7.08 5.22
C LYS A 163 20.00 -5.88 5.96
N ILE A 164 19.18 -4.88 6.31
CA ILE A 164 19.66 -3.66 6.97
C ILE A 164 19.57 -3.70 8.49
N ARG A 165 18.85 -4.66 9.06
CA ARG A 165 18.59 -4.77 10.50
C ARG A 165 19.83 -4.75 11.40
N PRO A 166 20.97 -5.37 11.01
CA PRO A 166 22.19 -5.29 11.83
C PRO A 166 22.65 -3.87 12.10
N ASP A 167 22.54 -2.98 11.11
CA ASP A 167 22.96 -1.58 11.20
C ASP A 167 21.81 -0.66 11.65
N HIS A 168 20.56 -1.15 11.62
CA HIS A 168 19.33 -0.42 11.93
C HIS A 168 18.47 -1.17 12.98
N PRO A 169 18.93 -1.30 14.22
CA PRO A 169 18.24 -2.07 15.27
C PRO A 169 16.90 -1.46 15.69
N GLY A 170 16.67 -0.18 15.38
CA GLY A 170 15.40 0.52 15.60
C GLY A 170 14.29 0.14 14.63
N LEU A 171 14.59 -0.65 13.57
CA LEU A 171 13.62 -1.06 12.58
C LEU A 171 12.62 -2.05 13.20
N PRO A 172 11.29 -1.87 13.03
CA PRO A 172 10.28 -2.80 13.52
C PRO A 172 10.57 -4.24 13.10
N GLN A 173 10.32 -5.21 13.99
CA GLN A 173 10.62 -6.62 13.72
C GLN A 173 9.94 -7.15 12.47
N LYS A 174 8.69 -6.73 12.23
CA LYS A 174 7.93 -7.11 11.03
C LYS A 174 7.44 -5.86 10.32
N LEU A 175 7.79 -5.75 9.05
CA LEU A 175 7.33 -4.67 8.19
C LEU A 175 6.15 -5.12 7.33
N TYR A 176 5.21 -4.21 7.13
CA TYR A 176 4.05 -4.40 6.26
C TYR A 176 3.99 -3.26 5.25
N PRO A 177 3.52 -3.49 4.03
CA PRO A 177 3.36 -2.42 3.05
C PRO A 177 2.54 -1.24 3.57
N HIS A 178 1.53 -1.51 4.40
CA HIS A 178 0.72 -0.47 5.04
C HIS A 178 1.51 0.42 6.02
N MET A 179 2.63 -0.07 6.56
CA MET A 179 3.52 0.73 7.42
C MET A 179 4.24 1.81 6.61
N LEU A 180 4.71 1.51 5.39
CA LEU A 180 5.30 2.51 4.48
C LEU A 180 4.29 3.63 4.18
N ARG A 181 3.04 3.27 3.86
CA ARG A 181 1.96 4.23 3.63
C ARG A 181 1.71 5.12 4.85
N ARG A 182 1.67 4.55 6.05
CA ARG A 182 1.51 5.30 7.29
C ARG A 182 2.69 6.21 7.55
N THR A 183 3.91 5.73 7.37
CA THR A 183 5.13 6.52 7.53
C THR A 183 5.11 7.73 6.60
N ARG A 184 4.67 7.56 5.33
CA ARG A 184 4.49 8.68 4.40
C ARG A 184 3.44 9.68 4.89
N ALA A 185 2.27 9.19 5.32
CA ALA A 185 1.20 10.05 5.84
C ALA A 185 1.67 10.87 7.06
N CYS A 186 2.34 10.22 8.02
CA CYS A 186 2.91 10.92 9.18
C CYS A 186 3.97 11.94 8.77
N GLY A 187 4.86 11.60 7.83
CA GLY A 187 5.87 12.52 7.32
C GLY A 187 5.26 13.74 6.62
N LEU A 188 4.22 13.57 5.82
CA LEU A 188 3.50 14.69 5.19
C LEU A 188 2.87 15.61 6.25
N TYR A 189 2.21 15.04 7.25
CA TYR A 189 1.63 15.82 8.35
C TYR A 189 2.69 16.59 9.13
N GLN A 190 3.82 15.96 9.46
CA GLN A 190 4.94 16.62 10.15
C GLN A 190 5.57 17.75 9.33
N ASN A 191 5.50 17.67 8.00
CA ASN A 191 5.95 18.73 7.09
C ASN A 191 4.86 19.78 6.79
N GLY A 192 3.81 19.86 7.59
CA GLY A 192 2.81 20.91 7.52
C GLY A 192 1.68 20.69 6.51
N VAL A 193 1.57 19.49 5.92
CA VAL A 193 0.42 19.18 5.05
C VAL A 193 -0.84 19.04 5.91
N GLU A 194 -1.91 19.69 5.53
CA GLU A 194 -3.17 19.69 6.26
C GLU A 194 -3.71 18.26 6.48
N LEU A 195 -4.23 17.99 7.68
CA LEU A 195 -4.72 16.69 8.09
C LEU A 195 -5.82 16.18 7.14
N GLU A 196 -6.65 17.05 6.60
CA GLU A 196 -7.68 16.68 5.64
C GLU A 196 -7.09 16.10 4.35
N LEU A 197 -6.02 16.70 3.82
CA LEU A 197 -5.31 16.19 2.64
C LEU A 197 -4.61 14.86 2.95
N VAL A 198 -3.99 14.76 4.13
CA VAL A 198 -3.38 13.49 4.58
C VAL A 198 -4.42 12.40 4.76
N SER A 199 -5.63 12.73 5.28
CA SER A 199 -6.72 11.77 5.45
C SER A 199 -7.26 11.22 4.12
N ARG A 200 -7.18 11.98 3.05
CA ARG A 200 -7.51 11.50 1.69
C ARG A 200 -6.56 10.40 1.22
N ILE A 201 -5.31 10.41 1.69
CA ILE A 201 -4.35 9.34 1.46
C ILE A 201 -4.77 8.09 2.23
N ASP A 202 -5.21 8.22 3.50
CA ASP A 202 -5.53 7.09 4.39
C ASP A 202 -7.03 7.00 4.76
N ARG A 203 -7.92 6.95 3.80
CA ARG A 203 -9.40 6.99 3.93
C ARG A 203 -10.05 6.03 4.96
N LYS A 204 -9.33 5.52 5.95
CA LYS A 204 -9.87 4.69 7.05
C LYS A 204 -9.61 5.19 8.45
N SER A 205 -8.93 6.29 8.65
CA SER A 205 -8.47 6.67 10.00
C SER A 205 -8.90 8.05 10.48
N VAL A 206 -9.97 8.59 9.95
CA VAL A 206 -10.61 9.77 10.57
C VAL A 206 -12.09 9.53 10.72
N VAL A 207 -12.45 8.82 11.72
CA VAL A 207 -13.66 8.98 12.55
C VAL A 207 -13.32 8.45 13.95
#